data_44fe322c8d2a6f734feeabc5e8bc0fd5
#
_entry.id   44fe322c8d2a6f734feeabc5e8bc0fd5
#
_cell.length_a   1.000
_cell.length_b   1.000
_cell.length_c   1.000
_cell.angle_alpha   90.00
_cell.angle_beta   90.00
_cell.angle_gamma   90.00
#
_symmetry.space_group_name_H-M   'P 1'
#
loop_
_entity.id
_entity.type
_entity.pdbx_description
1 polymer ?
#
loop_
_entity_poly.entity_id
_entity_poly.type
_entity_poly.pdbx_seq_one_letter_code
_entity_poly.pdbx_strand_id
1 'polypeptide(L)'
;PITGFKAGGTGIPLLKKLKEKEPFYASVYKHNIIKNNGNIKINKYTLGIELEVGYKIDKKFFNFKKKISKNDINKIILKIFPCIEVVGYRQKKKGIKSFGDLSSDFGGNIKFVIGTEKKLNNINVNNLKTVIYNKKANQSVKGNTNTVYKNPKNSLFFVLKKLQKSKIKFNNNFYVFTGSTVGVVPILKKGSYIGKIDKLGIVKANIN
;
A
#
# COMPACT_ATOMS: atom_id res chain seq x y z
N PRO A 1 17.75 5.20 2.12
CA PRO A 1 16.88 6.24 2.68
C PRO A 1 15.42 5.85 2.62
N ILE A 2 14.60 6.36 3.56
CA ILE A 2 13.15 6.25 3.54
C ILE A 2 12.64 7.09 2.35
N THR A 3 11.70 6.54 1.59
CA THR A 3 11.10 7.21 0.42
C THR A 3 9.58 7.27 0.51
N GLY A 4 9.00 6.66 1.51
CA GLY A 4 7.55 6.64 1.71
C GLY A 4 7.13 5.91 2.98
N PHE A 5 5.83 5.74 3.09
CA PHE A 5 5.17 5.03 4.19
C PHE A 5 4.04 4.16 3.66
N LYS A 6 3.71 3.12 4.41
CA LYS A 6 2.50 2.33 4.18
C LYS A 6 1.57 2.40 5.38
N ALA A 7 0.28 2.27 5.15
CA ALA A 7 -0.67 1.86 6.17
C ALA A 7 -0.78 0.33 6.15
N GLY A 8 -0.75 -0.30 7.30
CA GLY A 8 -0.96 -1.73 7.46
C GLY A 8 -2.11 -2.03 8.40
N GLY A 9 -2.72 -3.21 8.23
CA GLY A 9 -3.88 -3.60 9.03
C GLY A 9 -5.14 -2.78 8.72
N THR A 10 -5.32 -2.36 7.47
CA THR A 10 -6.38 -1.45 7.05
C THR A 10 -7.75 -2.12 6.85
N GLY A 11 -7.80 -3.45 6.78
CA GLY A 11 -9.04 -4.20 6.68
C GLY A 11 -9.83 -4.19 7.97
N ILE A 12 -11.08 -3.73 7.95
CA ILE A 12 -11.94 -3.67 9.14
C ILE A 12 -12.07 -5.03 9.86
N PRO A 13 -12.23 -6.18 9.15
CA PRO A 13 -12.26 -7.49 9.81
C PRO A 13 -10.98 -7.81 10.59
N LEU A 14 -9.81 -7.44 10.05
CA LEU A 14 -8.52 -7.65 10.72
C LEU A 14 -8.39 -6.79 11.97
N LEU A 15 -8.76 -5.51 11.89
CA LEU A 15 -8.77 -4.61 13.04
C LEU A 15 -9.66 -5.16 14.17
N LYS A 16 -10.87 -5.62 13.84
CA LYS A 16 -11.78 -6.24 14.81
C LYS A 16 -11.17 -7.51 15.43
N LYS A 17 -10.58 -8.39 14.62
CA LYS A 17 -9.94 -9.63 15.08
C LYS A 17 -8.79 -9.35 16.06
N LEU A 18 -8.00 -8.31 15.80
CA LEU A 18 -6.87 -7.93 16.63
C LEU A 18 -7.25 -6.95 17.76
N LYS A 19 -8.54 -6.63 17.90
CA LYS A 19 -9.08 -5.65 18.89
C LYS A 19 -8.45 -4.25 18.76
N GLU A 20 -8.10 -3.86 17.53
CA GLU A 20 -7.48 -2.57 17.24
C GLU A 20 -8.49 -1.56 16.69
N LYS A 21 -8.31 -0.29 17.05
CA LYS A 21 -9.19 0.80 16.63
C LYS A 21 -8.76 1.48 15.34
N GLU A 22 -7.47 1.46 15.04
CA GLU A 22 -6.88 2.12 13.88
C GLU A 22 -5.72 1.30 13.28
N PRO A 23 -5.40 1.50 11.98
CA PRO A 23 -4.25 0.88 11.34
C PRO A 23 -2.94 1.28 12.02
N PHE A 24 -1.85 0.62 11.65
CA PHE A 24 -0.50 1.13 11.91
C PHE A 24 0.11 1.72 10.65
N TYR A 25 1.25 2.41 10.78
CA TYR A 25 2.05 2.84 9.64
C TYR A 25 3.47 2.32 9.77
N ALA A 26 4.13 2.15 8.62
CA ALA A 26 5.51 1.68 8.57
C ALA A 26 6.28 2.39 7.47
N SER A 27 7.61 2.49 7.65
CA SER A 27 8.50 3.10 6.66
C SER A 27 8.68 2.22 5.43
N VAL A 28 8.81 2.85 4.27
CA VAL A 28 9.16 2.23 3.00
C VAL A 28 10.46 2.82 2.50
N TYR A 29 11.46 1.97 2.25
CA TYR A 29 12.78 2.38 1.83
C TYR A 29 12.90 2.42 0.29
N LYS A 30 13.81 3.23 -0.22
CA LYS A 30 14.04 3.40 -1.66
C LYS A 30 14.29 2.07 -2.39
N HIS A 31 15.05 1.16 -1.78
CA HIS A 31 15.33 -0.16 -2.36
C HIS A 31 14.11 -1.12 -2.40
N ASN A 32 13.02 -0.78 -1.71
CA ASN A 32 11.76 -1.53 -1.78
C ASN A 32 10.93 -1.14 -3.01
N ILE A 33 11.21 -0.01 -3.66
CA ILE A 33 10.45 0.49 -4.80
C ILE A 33 10.96 -0.14 -6.10
N ILE A 34 10.04 -0.73 -6.85
CA ILE A 34 10.29 -1.36 -8.14
C ILE A 34 9.42 -0.66 -9.19
N LYS A 35 9.98 -0.43 -10.37
CA LYS A 35 9.25 0.11 -11.51
C LYS A 35 8.20 -0.89 -12.01
N ASN A 36 7.18 -0.39 -12.68
CA ASN A 36 6.17 -1.23 -13.35
C ASN A 36 6.84 -2.27 -14.27
N ASN A 37 6.30 -3.48 -14.27
CA ASN A 37 6.85 -4.62 -15.02
C ASN A 37 8.22 -5.12 -14.50
N GLY A 38 8.63 -4.71 -13.30
CA GLY A 38 9.90 -5.12 -12.72
C GLY A 38 9.93 -6.56 -12.22
N ASN A 39 11.13 -7.10 -12.08
CA ASN A 39 11.37 -8.47 -11.61
C ASN A 39 11.56 -8.50 -10.09
N ILE A 40 10.97 -9.50 -9.45
CA ILE A 40 11.03 -9.69 -8.00
C ILE A 40 11.39 -11.14 -7.71
N LYS A 41 12.50 -11.33 -7.02
CA LYS A 41 12.87 -12.63 -6.45
C LYS A 41 12.11 -12.84 -5.15
N ILE A 42 11.45 -13.97 -5.03
CA ILE A 42 10.78 -14.39 -3.80
C ILE A 42 11.60 -15.46 -3.07
N ASN A 43 11.30 -15.63 -1.80
CA ASN A 43 11.91 -16.66 -0.96
C ASN A 43 10.83 -17.36 -0.11
N LYS A 44 11.24 -18.34 0.71
CA LYS A 44 10.35 -19.14 1.55
C LYS A 44 9.58 -18.34 2.62
N TYR A 45 9.93 -17.09 2.86
CA TYR A 45 9.24 -16.20 3.82
C TYR A 45 8.26 -15.25 3.12
N THR A 46 8.21 -15.25 1.78
CA THR A 46 7.23 -14.48 1.02
C THR A 46 5.84 -15.09 1.20
N LEU A 47 4.89 -14.30 1.67
CA LEU A 47 3.51 -14.72 1.91
C LEU A 47 2.64 -14.60 0.67
N GLY A 48 2.81 -13.53 -0.08
CA GLY A 48 1.95 -13.23 -1.21
C GLY A 48 2.12 -11.81 -1.72
N ILE A 49 1.11 -11.37 -2.42
CA ILE A 49 1.02 -10.03 -3.01
C ILE A 49 -0.29 -9.37 -2.64
N GLU A 50 -0.30 -8.05 -2.62
CA GLU A 50 -1.45 -7.21 -2.38
C GLU A 50 -1.61 -6.20 -3.52
N LEU A 51 -2.85 -5.78 -3.81
CA LEU A 51 -3.13 -4.71 -4.76
C LEU A 51 -3.63 -3.48 -4.02
N GLU A 52 -2.95 -2.36 -4.20
CA GLU A 52 -3.15 -1.16 -3.42
C GLU A 52 -3.34 0.09 -4.29
N VAL A 53 -3.98 1.11 -3.71
CA VAL A 53 -3.91 2.49 -4.19
C VAL A 53 -2.70 3.16 -3.55
N GLY A 54 -1.80 3.68 -4.37
CA GLY A 54 -0.65 4.47 -3.92
C GLY A 54 -0.80 5.95 -4.26
N TYR A 55 -0.19 6.80 -3.44
CA TYR A 55 -0.15 8.24 -3.63
C TYR A 55 1.29 8.76 -3.58
N LYS A 56 1.61 9.73 -4.42
CA LYS A 56 2.81 10.55 -4.31
C LYS A 56 2.43 11.89 -3.71
N ILE A 57 3.05 12.23 -2.59
CA ILE A 57 2.70 13.38 -1.76
C ILE A 57 3.75 14.46 -1.92
N ASP A 58 3.32 15.70 -2.03
CA ASP A 58 4.19 16.88 -2.07
C ASP A 58 4.89 17.06 -0.73
N LYS A 59 6.20 17.30 -0.76
CA LYS A 59 6.99 17.64 0.43
C LYS A 59 6.46 18.86 1.20
N LYS A 60 5.71 19.74 0.55
CA LYS A 60 5.01 20.87 1.18
C LYS A 60 4.10 20.44 2.34
N PHE A 61 3.67 19.18 2.40
CA PHE A 61 2.97 18.63 3.54
C PHE A 61 3.70 18.92 4.86
N PHE A 62 5.02 18.84 4.90
CA PHE A 62 5.82 19.09 6.12
C PHE A 62 5.91 20.56 6.53
N ASN A 63 5.46 21.49 5.68
CA ASN A 63 5.38 22.92 5.98
C ASN A 63 4.05 23.32 6.63
N PHE A 64 3.10 22.39 6.79
CA PHE A 64 1.83 22.67 7.45
C PHE A 64 2.06 22.97 8.94
N LYS A 65 1.85 24.22 9.35
CA LYS A 65 1.96 24.65 10.75
C LYS A 65 0.78 24.16 11.61
N LYS A 66 -0.40 24.00 11.02
CA LYS A 66 -1.62 23.50 11.67
C LYS A 66 -1.84 22.03 11.38
N LYS A 67 -2.68 21.36 12.20
CA LYS A 67 -3.09 19.97 11.94
C LYS A 67 -3.74 19.85 10.57
N ILE A 68 -3.31 18.83 9.81
CA ILE A 68 -3.89 18.53 8.50
C ILE A 68 -5.37 18.15 8.65
N SER A 69 -6.21 18.68 7.78
CA SER A 69 -7.62 18.31 7.65
C SER A 69 -7.87 17.42 6.43
N LYS A 70 -9.04 16.79 6.36
CA LYS A 70 -9.43 16.01 5.18
C LYS A 70 -9.50 16.86 3.90
N ASN A 71 -9.84 18.14 4.01
CA ASN A 71 -9.89 19.07 2.87
C ASN A 71 -8.51 19.42 2.33
N ASP A 72 -7.47 19.32 3.16
CA ASP A 72 -6.10 19.62 2.73
C ASP A 72 -5.46 18.49 1.93
N ILE A 73 -5.98 17.27 2.01
CA ILE A 73 -5.38 16.08 1.38
C ILE A 73 -5.24 16.25 -0.14
N ASN A 74 -6.30 16.72 -0.80
CA ASN A 74 -6.27 16.86 -2.27
C ASN A 74 -5.22 17.88 -2.75
N LYS A 75 -4.88 18.87 -1.92
CA LYS A 75 -3.90 19.93 -2.25
C LYS A 75 -2.46 19.43 -2.26
N ILE A 76 -2.19 18.30 -1.59
CA ILE A 76 -0.84 17.75 -1.43
C ILE A 76 -0.62 16.47 -2.23
N ILE A 77 -1.66 15.89 -2.82
CA ILE A 77 -1.51 14.74 -3.71
C ILE A 77 -0.99 15.19 -5.07
N LEU A 78 0.24 14.82 -5.40
CA LEU A 78 0.83 15.07 -6.71
C LEU A 78 0.37 14.04 -7.74
N LYS A 79 0.34 12.76 -7.34
CA LYS A 79 0.01 11.63 -8.21
C LYS A 79 -0.74 10.56 -7.44
N ILE A 80 -1.50 9.75 -8.19
CA ILE A 80 -2.15 8.52 -7.75
C ILE A 80 -1.81 7.40 -8.73
N PHE A 81 -1.72 6.17 -8.24
CA PHE A 81 -1.34 5.02 -9.06
C PHE A 81 -1.81 3.69 -8.44
N PRO A 82 -2.00 2.63 -9.25
CA PRO A 82 -2.12 1.27 -8.74
C PRO A 82 -0.75 0.76 -8.33
N CYS A 83 -0.68 -0.05 -7.27
CA CYS A 83 0.55 -0.62 -6.76
C CYS A 83 0.35 -2.10 -6.41
N ILE A 84 1.37 -2.95 -6.68
CA ILE A 84 1.46 -4.30 -6.11
C ILE A 84 2.50 -4.26 -4.99
N GLU A 85 2.06 -4.58 -3.76
CA GLU A 85 2.96 -4.86 -2.65
C GLU A 85 3.27 -6.36 -2.62
N VAL A 86 4.54 -6.71 -2.47
CA VAL A 86 4.97 -8.07 -2.10
C VAL A 86 5.15 -8.11 -0.61
N VAL A 87 4.45 -9.01 0.05
CA VAL A 87 4.44 -9.14 1.51
C VAL A 87 5.10 -10.44 1.95
N GLY A 88 5.76 -10.39 3.10
CA GLY A 88 6.42 -11.55 3.68
C GLY A 88 7.09 -11.21 5.01
N TYR A 89 7.65 -12.22 5.65
CA TYR A 89 8.37 -12.05 6.91
C TYR A 89 9.88 -11.90 6.66
N ARG A 90 10.53 -11.04 7.44
CA ARG A 90 12.01 -10.99 7.54
C ARG A 90 12.56 -12.00 8.52
N GLN A 91 11.70 -12.54 9.38
CA GLN A 91 12.04 -13.48 10.43
C GLN A 91 11.34 -14.83 10.18
N LYS A 92 11.82 -15.91 10.84
CA LYS A 92 11.20 -17.25 10.82
C LYS A 92 9.85 -17.29 11.57
N LYS A 93 9.10 -16.21 11.62
CA LYS A 93 7.83 -16.12 12.33
C LYS A 93 6.71 -16.77 11.52
N LYS A 94 5.93 -17.63 12.13
CA LYS A 94 4.71 -18.18 11.54
C LYS A 94 3.50 -17.41 12.09
N GLY A 95 2.77 -16.76 11.20
CA GLY A 95 1.52 -16.08 11.50
C GLY A 95 1.67 -14.75 12.26
N ILE A 96 0.59 -13.97 12.26
CA ILE A 96 0.48 -12.72 13.02
C ILE A 96 -0.24 -13.05 14.32
N LYS A 97 0.44 -12.90 15.45
CA LYS A 97 -0.12 -13.13 16.79
C LYS A 97 -0.64 -11.84 17.42
N SER A 98 -0.02 -10.72 17.09
CA SER A 98 -0.41 -9.41 17.61
C SER A 98 -0.20 -8.31 16.57
N PHE A 99 -0.80 -7.15 16.81
CA PHE A 99 -0.57 -5.95 15.99
C PHE A 99 0.87 -5.43 16.12
N GLY A 100 1.45 -5.59 17.32
CA GLY A 100 2.86 -5.29 17.55
C GLY A 100 3.80 -6.13 16.69
N ASP A 101 3.51 -7.44 16.55
CA ASP A 101 4.29 -8.34 15.67
C ASP A 101 4.26 -7.86 14.21
N LEU A 102 3.08 -7.45 13.73
CA LEU A 102 2.90 -6.97 12.37
C LEU A 102 3.62 -5.64 12.15
N SER A 103 3.48 -4.69 13.08
CA SER A 103 4.10 -3.36 12.97
C SER A 103 5.61 -3.40 13.11
N SER A 104 6.16 -4.27 13.98
CA SER A 104 7.61 -4.40 14.19
C SER A 104 8.36 -4.93 12.97
N ASP A 105 7.70 -5.71 12.10
CA ASP A 105 8.23 -6.15 10.81
C ASP A 105 7.78 -5.26 9.65
N PHE A 106 7.60 -3.96 9.90
CA PHE A 106 7.17 -2.98 8.89
C PHE A 106 5.91 -3.41 8.13
N GLY A 107 5.00 -4.16 8.77
CA GLY A 107 3.82 -4.73 8.15
C GLY A 107 4.13 -5.78 7.08
N GLY A 108 5.29 -6.43 7.18
CA GLY A 108 5.72 -7.45 6.22
C GLY A 108 6.05 -6.92 4.83
N ASN A 109 6.25 -5.60 4.66
CA ASN A 109 6.54 -5.04 3.34
C ASN A 109 7.91 -5.51 2.82
N ILE A 110 7.95 -6.09 1.61
CA ILE A 110 9.17 -6.54 0.95
C ILE A 110 9.48 -5.66 -0.26
N LYS A 111 8.53 -5.51 -1.19
CA LYS A 111 8.68 -4.68 -2.39
C LYS A 111 7.35 -4.03 -2.76
N PHE A 112 7.43 -2.89 -3.44
CA PHE A 112 6.30 -2.17 -4.01
C PHE A 112 6.55 -1.94 -5.49
N VAL A 113 5.76 -2.53 -6.36
CA VAL A 113 5.77 -2.26 -7.80
C VAL A 113 4.80 -1.13 -8.08
N ILE A 114 5.31 -0.01 -8.54
CA ILE A 114 4.50 1.20 -8.81
C ILE A 114 4.04 1.17 -10.26
N GLY A 115 2.74 1.22 -10.49
CA GLY A 115 2.13 1.39 -11.81
C GLY A 115 2.28 2.82 -12.34
N THR A 116 1.60 3.11 -13.46
CA THR A 116 1.65 4.44 -14.07
C THR A 116 1.04 5.50 -13.15
N GLU A 117 1.84 6.49 -12.80
CA GLU A 117 1.42 7.64 -12.00
C GLU A 117 0.51 8.58 -12.81
N LYS A 118 -0.65 8.95 -12.28
CA LYS A 118 -1.60 9.89 -12.86
C LYS A 118 -1.86 11.08 -11.94
N LYS A 119 -2.27 12.21 -12.48
CA LYS A 119 -2.86 13.30 -11.67
C LYS A 119 -4.17 12.80 -11.06
N LEU A 120 -4.51 13.26 -9.85
CA LEU A 120 -5.74 12.82 -9.17
C LEU A 120 -6.99 13.20 -9.97
N ASN A 121 -7.02 14.35 -10.61
CA ASN A 121 -8.11 14.90 -11.42
C ASN A 121 -9.47 14.43 -10.89
N ASN A 122 -10.33 14.78 -10.38
CA ASN A 122 -11.66 14.36 -9.89
C ASN A 122 -11.93 12.85 -9.76
N ILE A 123 -10.86 12.01 -9.72
CA ILE A 123 -11.02 10.56 -9.54
C ILE A 123 -11.53 10.29 -8.14
N ASN A 124 -12.78 9.84 -8.05
CA ASN A 124 -13.29 9.30 -6.80
C ASN A 124 -12.72 7.88 -6.60
N VAL A 125 -11.86 7.72 -5.60
CA VAL A 125 -11.20 6.45 -5.29
C VAL A 125 -12.03 5.54 -4.40
N ASN A 126 -13.19 5.99 -3.96
CA ASN A 126 -14.09 5.15 -3.19
C ASN A 126 -14.85 4.20 -4.12
N ASN A 127 -14.96 2.95 -3.71
CA ASN A 127 -15.76 1.93 -4.41
C ASN A 127 -15.31 1.63 -5.85
N LEU A 128 -14.00 1.69 -6.13
CA LEU A 128 -13.46 1.22 -7.40
C LEU A 128 -13.29 -0.30 -7.38
N LYS A 129 -13.71 -0.98 -8.45
CA LYS A 129 -13.44 -2.41 -8.64
C LYS A 129 -11.95 -2.64 -8.84
N THR A 130 -11.44 -3.70 -8.24
CA THR A 130 -10.04 -4.10 -8.34
C THR A 130 -9.95 -5.58 -8.68
N VAL A 131 -8.90 -5.96 -9.40
CA VAL A 131 -8.61 -7.36 -9.69
C VAL A 131 -7.10 -7.55 -9.80
N ILE A 132 -6.60 -8.64 -9.22
CA ILE A 132 -5.24 -9.11 -9.44
C ILE A 132 -5.30 -10.54 -9.96
N TYR A 133 -4.50 -10.84 -10.98
CA TYR A 133 -4.52 -12.15 -11.62
C TYR A 133 -3.15 -12.60 -12.13
N ASN A 134 -2.97 -13.94 -12.22
CA ASN A 134 -1.87 -14.60 -12.87
C ASN A 134 -2.43 -15.67 -13.83
N LYS A 135 -2.25 -15.46 -15.13
CA LYS A 135 -2.77 -16.39 -16.16
C LYS A 135 -2.13 -17.78 -16.07
N LYS A 136 -0.82 -17.89 -15.78
CA LYS A 136 -0.12 -19.19 -15.64
C LYS A 136 -0.65 -20.03 -14.49
N ALA A 137 -1.14 -19.37 -13.43
CA ALA A 137 -1.72 -20.05 -12.26
C ALA A 137 -3.23 -20.24 -12.38
N ASN A 138 -3.86 -19.76 -13.45
CA ASN A 138 -5.32 -19.62 -13.54
C ASN A 138 -5.93 -18.97 -12.28
N GLN A 139 -5.24 -17.97 -11.74
CA GLN A 139 -5.59 -17.30 -10.50
C GLN A 139 -6.14 -15.91 -10.79
N SER A 140 -7.29 -15.59 -10.20
CA SER A 140 -7.87 -14.25 -10.26
C SER A 140 -8.59 -13.95 -8.95
N VAL A 141 -8.24 -12.81 -8.34
CA VAL A 141 -8.87 -12.34 -7.09
C VAL A 141 -9.43 -10.94 -7.33
N LYS A 142 -10.72 -10.78 -7.09
CA LYS A 142 -11.45 -9.51 -7.20
C LYS A 142 -11.55 -8.83 -5.83
N GLY A 143 -11.61 -7.53 -5.82
CA GLY A 143 -11.78 -6.73 -4.62
C GLY A 143 -12.35 -5.35 -4.91
N ASN A 144 -12.22 -4.47 -3.93
CA ASN A 144 -12.76 -3.13 -4.00
C ASN A 144 -11.95 -2.17 -3.13
N THR A 145 -11.82 -0.93 -3.54
CA THR A 145 -11.08 0.08 -2.77
C THR A 145 -11.76 0.48 -1.46
N ASN A 146 -13.07 0.26 -1.30
CA ASN A 146 -13.80 0.56 -0.06
C ASN A 146 -13.40 -0.38 1.11
N THR A 147 -12.73 -1.50 0.83
CA THR A 147 -12.20 -2.40 1.87
C THR A 147 -11.03 -1.80 2.63
N VAL A 148 -10.36 -0.79 2.05
CA VAL A 148 -9.18 -0.13 2.60
C VAL A 148 -9.62 0.96 3.58
N TYR A 149 -9.76 0.62 4.85
CA TYR A 149 -10.17 1.55 5.92
C TYR A 149 -11.38 2.40 5.52
N LYS A 150 -12.37 1.76 4.88
CA LYS A 150 -13.58 2.32 4.23
C LYS A 150 -13.29 3.17 2.98
N ASN A 151 -12.10 3.74 2.82
CA ASN A 151 -11.69 4.55 1.68
C ASN A 151 -10.17 4.74 1.70
N PRO A 152 -9.42 4.55 0.60
CA PRO A 152 -7.98 4.81 0.53
C PRO A 152 -7.56 6.19 1.03
N LYS A 153 -8.39 7.23 0.84
CA LYS A 153 -8.11 8.56 1.39
C LYS A 153 -8.16 8.62 2.92
N ASN A 154 -8.97 7.78 3.57
CA ASN A 154 -8.97 7.70 5.04
C ASN A 154 -7.65 7.09 5.54
N SER A 155 -7.16 6.05 4.85
CA SER A 155 -5.87 5.43 5.13
C SER A 155 -4.72 6.42 4.91
N LEU A 156 -4.73 7.15 3.79
CA LEU A 156 -3.78 8.24 3.54
C LEU A 156 -3.81 9.28 4.66
N PHE A 157 -4.99 9.76 5.02
CA PHE A 157 -5.16 10.76 6.09
C PHE A 157 -4.62 10.26 7.43
N PHE A 158 -4.88 9.00 7.76
CA PHE A 158 -4.32 8.37 8.96
C PHE A 158 -2.79 8.44 8.97
N VAL A 159 -2.12 8.00 7.89
CA VAL A 159 -0.64 8.05 7.78
C VAL A 159 -0.14 9.47 7.95
N LEU A 160 -0.72 10.44 7.23
CA LEU A 160 -0.29 11.84 7.28
C LEU A 160 -0.45 12.45 8.68
N LYS A 161 -1.54 12.15 9.40
CA LYS A 161 -1.71 12.56 10.80
C LYS A 161 -0.63 11.99 11.72
N LYS A 162 -0.28 10.70 11.54
CA LYS A 162 0.77 10.05 12.33
C LYS A 162 2.14 10.67 12.05
N LEU A 163 2.46 10.95 10.78
CA LEU A 163 3.70 11.63 10.39
C LEU A 163 3.83 13.03 11.00
N GLN A 164 2.75 13.80 10.98
CA GLN A 164 2.70 15.12 11.61
C GLN A 164 2.97 15.05 13.13
N LYS A 165 2.38 14.05 13.80
CA LYS A 165 2.57 13.82 15.25
C LYS A 165 4.00 13.36 15.58
N SER A 166 4.61 12.53 14.74
CA SER A 166 5.95 11.95 14.95
C SER A 166 7.09 12.92 14.65
N LYS A 167 6.81 14.13 14.18
CA LYS A 167 7.79 15.15 13.80
C LYS A 167 8.79 14.70 12.71
N ILE A 168 8.48 13.62 11.98
CA ILE A 168 9.29 13.17 10.84
C ILE A 168 9.15 14.17 9.71
N LYS A 169 10.29 14.61 9.15
CA LYS A 169 10.34 15.55 8.03
C LYS A 169 11.16 14.98 6.87
N PHE A 170 10.75 15.31 5.65
CA PHE A 170 11.47 14.98 4.43
C PHE A 170 11.64 16.21 3.55
N ASN A 171 12.78 16.28 2.88
CA ASN A 171 13.07 17.34 1.92
C ASN A 171 12.59 17.00 0.49
N ASN A 172 12.10 15.79 0.28
CA ASN A 172 11.64 15.29 -1.02
C ASN A 172 10.15 14.87 -0.97
N ASN A 173 9.52 14.83 -2.14
CA ASN A 173 8.23 14.19 -2.29
C ASN A 173 8.33 12.71 -1.90
N PHE A 174 7.27 12.15 -1.34
CA PHE A 174 7.27 10.79 -0.80
C PHE A 174 6.03 10.01 -1.20
N TYR A 175 6.11 8.70 -1.07
CA TYR A 175 5.01 7.79 -1.37
C TYR A 175 4.21 7.44 -0.12
N VAL A 176 2.89 7.23 -0.31
CA VAL A 176 2.03 6.61 0.70
C VAL A 176 1.22 5.48 0.05
N PHE A 177 1.35 4.28 0.59
CA PHE A 177 0.62 3.08 0.19
C PHE A 177 -0.48 2.83 1.21
N THR A 178 -1.70 2.53 0.75
CA THR A 178 -2.88 2.68 1.61
C THR A 178 -3.46 1.38 2.15
N GLY A 179 -2.91 0.24 1.77
CA GLY A 179 -3.37 -1.08 2.18
C GLY A 179 -4.15 -1.81 1.09
N SER A 180 -4.30 -3.10 1.28
CA SER A 180 -4.81 -4.03 0.27
C SER A 180 -6.28 -3.86 -0.04
N THR A 181 -6.61 -3.87 -1.33
CA THR A 181 -7.98 -3.90 -1.85
C THR A 181 -8.52 -5.31 -2.06
N VAL A 182 -7.66 -6.33 -1.97
CA VAL A 182 -7.97 -7.75 -2.27
C VAL A 182 -7.52 -8.70 -1.14
N GLY A 183 -6.89 -8.18 -0.09
CA GLY A 183 -6.20 -9.00 0.92
C GLY A 183 -4.87 -9.55 0.41
N VAL A 184 -4.23 -10.43 1.16
CA VAL A 184 -3.00 -11.12 0.75
C VAL A 184 -3.36 -12.25 -0.21
N VAL A 185 -2.90 -12.15 -1.46
CA VAL A 185 -3.08 -13.15 -2.50
C VAL A 185 -1.84 -14.04 -2.56
N PRO A 186 -1.94 -15.35 -2.26
CA PRO A 186 -0.79 -16.25 -2.29
C PRO A 186 -0.21 -16.38 -3.69
N ILE A 187 1.11 -16.52 -3.79
CA ILE A 187 1.82 -16.75 -5.05
C ILE A 187 1.79 -18.25 -5.37
N LEU A 188 0.83 -18.67 -6.18
CA LEU A 188 0.67 -20.09 -6.55
C LEU A 188 1.69 -20.55 -7.59
N LYS A 189 2.08 -19.70 -8.53
CA LYS A 189 3.11 -19.96 -9.56
C LYS A 189 3.90 -18.71 -9.83
N LYS A 190 5.18 -18.88 -10.13
CA LYS A 190 6.03 -17.80 -10.65
C LYS A 190 5.51 -17.30 -11.99
N GLY A 191 5.78 -16.04 -12.30
CA GLY A 191 5.33 -15.39 -13.53
C GLY A 191 4.77 -14.00 -13.31
N SER A 192 4.02 -13.50 -14.29
CA SER A 192 3.48 -12.15 -14.26
C SER A 192 2.17 -12.09 -13.47
N TYR A 193 2.16 -11.27 -12.44
CA TYR A 193 0.96 -10.85 -11.72
C TYR A 193 0.54 -9.47 -12.20
N ILE A 194 -0.72 -9.35 -12.61
CA ILE A 194 -1.28 -8.12 -13.16
C ILE A 194 -2.39 -7.64 -12.25
N GLY A 195 -2.21 -6.46 -11.67
CA GLY A 195 -3.22 -5.77 -10.88
C GLY A 195 -3.89 -4.67 -11.71
N LYS A 196 -5.22 -4.60 -11.67
CA LYS A 196 -6.01 -3.54 -12.29
C LYS A 196 -6.90 -2.88 -11.25
N ILE A 197 -6.90 -1.56 -11.24
CA ILE A 197 -7.83 -0.73 -10.46
C ILE A 197 -8.57 0.15 -11.45
N ASP A 198 -9.90 0.09 -11.44
CA ASP A 198 -10.72 0.90 -12.32
C ASP A 198 -10.34 2.38 -12.22
N LYS A 199 -10.33 3.09 -13.35
CA LYS A 199 -9.92 4.49 -13.50
C LYS A 199 -8.44 4.78 -13.21
N LEU A 200 -7.74 3.96 -12.42
CA LEU A 200 -6.31 4.17 -12.13
C LEU A 200 -5.41 3.48 -13.14
N GLY A 201 -5.81 2.32 -13.66
CA GLY A 201 -5.04 1.58 -14.67
C GLY A 201 -4.46 0.27 -14.15
N ILE A 202 -3.32 -0.12 -14.71
CA ILE A 202 -2.71 -1.44 -14.55
C ILE A 202 -1.33 -1.31 -13.95
N VAL A 203 -0.97 -2.29 -13.12
CA VAL A 203 0.39 -2.52 -12.61
C VAL A 203 0.77 -3.98 -12.83
N LYS A 204 2.03 -4.26 -13.18
CA LYS A 204 2.54 -5.60 -13.44
C LYS A 204 3.79 -5.88 -12.63
N ALA A 205 3.83 -7.02 -11.95
CA ALA A 205 4.98 -7.55 -11.23
C ALA A 205 5.38 -8.91 -11.83
N ASN A 206 6.67 -9.11 -12.11
CA ASN A 206 7.19 -10.40 -12.56
C ASN A 206 7.86 -11.11 -11.38
N ILE A 207 7.25 -12.20 -10.93
CA ILE A 207 7.72 -13.01 -9.79
C ILE A 207 8.59 -14.15 -10.29
N ASN A 208 9.85 -14.22 -9.78
CA ASN A 208 10.87 -15.19 -10.18
C ASN A 208 11.30 -16.09 -9.02
#